data_aa691fc17f394f7cd5a573596e9d6fde
#
_entry.id   aa691fc17f394f7cd5a573596e9d6fde
#
_cell.length_a   1.000
_cell.length_b   1.000
_cell.length_c   1.000
_cell.angle_alpha   90.00
_cell.angle_beta   90.00
_cell.angle_gamma   90.00
#
_symmetry.space_group_name_H-M   'P 1'
#
loop_
_entity.id
_entity.type
_entity.pdbx_description
1 polymer ?
#
loop_
_entity_poly.entity_id
_entity_poly.type
_entity_poly.pdbx_seq_one_letter_code
_entity_poly.pdbx_strand_id
1 'polypeptide(L)'
;MEKIGIIGSGTWGTAIAVLLVNNGHEVTLWSAIPAEIEEMAKTRTHRNLSGVTLPEGLIYTADLEKAMADKDLLVMAVPSVFVRSTAQKMKPFCKDGQLIVDVAKGIEENTLDTMTQIIKEELPMAETAVLSGPSHAEEVSRGLPTLCVAGSHKKKIAEYIQSTFISPVFRVYTSPDVLGIETGAALKNVVALAAGIADGLGYGDNAKAALITRGMAEIARLGVAMGGKYQTYTGLSGIGDLIVTCASMHSRNRRAGILIGKGYTMEEAMKEVQMVVELSLIHI
;
A
#
# COMPACT_ATOMS: atom_id res chain seq x y z
N MET A 1 -19.72 7.97 11.23
CA MET A 1 -18.74 8.96 10.73
C MET A 1 -17.53 8.87 11.64
N GLU A 2 -16.38 8.48 11.11
CA GLU A 2 -15.13 8.31 11.87
C GLU A 2 -14.19 9.48 11.60
N LYS A 3 -13.31 9.79 12.56
CA LYS A 3 -12.21 10.74 12.39
C LYS A 3 -10.94 9.96 12.04
N ILE A 4 -10.39 10.15 10.85
CA ILE A 4 -9.31 9.35 10.31
C ILE A 4 -8.09 10.22 9.99
N GLY A 5 -6.92 9.80 10.49
CA GLY A 5 -5.64 10.40 10.14
C GLY A 5 -4.91 9.53 9.12
N ILE A 6 -4.53 10.10 7.97
CA ILE A 6 -3.72 9.39 6.97
C ILE A 6 -2.29 9.89 7.06
N ILE A 7 -1.39 9.01 7.42
CA ILE A 7 0.03 9.29 7.61
C ILE A 7 0.78 8.93 6.33
N GLY A 8 0.90 9.94 5.46
CA GLY A 8 1.52 9.82 4.13
C GLY A 8 0.62 10.28 3.01
N SER A 9 1.03 11.35 2.31
CA SER A 9 0.33 11.98 1.18
C SER A 9 0.76 11.45 -0.19
N GLY A 10 1.42 10.30 -0.24
CA GLY A 10 1.75 9.65 -1.50
C GLY A 10 0.50 9.27 -2.30
N THR A 11 0.69 8.79 -3.53
CA THR A 11 -0.41 8.44 -4.46
C THR A 11 -1.46 7.54 -3.81
N TRP A 12 -1.03 6.51 -3.07
CA TRP A 12 -1.95 5.58 -2.41
C TRP A 12 -2.64 6.19 -1.19
N GLY A 13 -1.91 6.89 -0.31
CA GLY A 13 -2.51 7.58 0.85
C GLY A 13 -3.55 8.62 0.42
N THR A 14 -3.27 9.37 -0.64
CA THR A 14 -4.21 10.34 -1.21
C THR A 14 -5.45 9.66 -1.83
N ALA A 15 -5.28 8.53 -2.54
CA ALA A 15 -6.42 7.79 -3.07
C ALA A 15 -7.33 7.24 -1.97
N ILE A 16 -6.76 6.74 -0.87
CA ILE A 16 -7.50 6.34 0.34
C ILE A 16 -8.21 7.54 0.97
N ALA A 17 -7.55 8.72 1.03
CA ALA A 17 -8.18 9.93 1.55
C ALA A 17 -9.44 10.29 0.76
N VAL A 18 -9.38 10.26 -0.58
CA VAL A 18 -10.53 10.48 -1.45
C VAL A 18 -11.64 9.47 -1.17
N LEU A 19 -11.31 8.19 -1.10
CA LEU A 19 -12.27 7.12 -0.78
C LEU A 19 -13.00 7.38 0.55
N LEU A 20 -12.25 7.66 1.61
CA LEU A 20 -12.80 7.80 2.95
C LEU A 20 -13.62 9.08 3.14
N VAL A 21 -13.22 10.20 2.52
CA VAL A 21 -14.06 11.42 2.47
C VAL A 21 -15.37 11.14 1.73
N ASN A 22 -15.31 10.43 0.59
CA ASN A 22 -16.51 10.07 -0.17
C ASN A 22 -17.41 9.07 0.58
N ASN A 23 -16.86 8.28 1.51
CA ASN A 23 -17.62 7.44 2.43
C ASN A 23 -18.24 8.24 3.61
N GLY A 24 -18.03 9.55 3.68
CA GLY A 24 -18.60 10.43 4.70
C GLY A 24 -17.81 10.50 6.01
N HIS A 25 -16.52 10.18 6.01
CA HIS A 25 -15.62 10.30 7.15
C HIS A 25 -14.93 11.66 7.19
N GLU A 26 -14.52 12.12 8.38
CA GLU A 26 -13.63 13.25 8.56
C GLU A 26 -12.19 12.79 8.39
N VAL A 27 -11.50 13.27 7.35
CA VAL A 27 -10.17 12.79 7.00
C VAL A 27 -9.14 13.91 7.07
N THR A 28 -8.03 13.64 7.78
CA THR A 28 -6.85 14.51 7.82
C THR A 28 -5.69 13.79 7.13
N LEU A 29 -5.16 14.40 6.07
CA LEU A 29 -4.02 13.91 5.30
C LEU A 29 -2.75 14.62 5.73
N TRP A 30 -1.75 13.85 6.15
CA TRP A 30 -0.45 14.36 6.57
C TRP A 30 0.63 14.08 5.53
N SER A 31 1.53 15.07 5.36
CA SER A 31 2.78 14.91 4.62
C SER A 31 3.97 15.35 5.46
N ALA A 32 5.08 14.60 5.36
CA ALA A 32 6.37 15.02 5.91
C ALA A 32 6.99 16.19 5.11
N ILE A 33 6.44 16.54 3.94
CA ILE A 33 6.93 17.58 3.05
C ILE A 33 5.90 18.73 3.04
N PRO A 34 6.13 19.83 3.79
CA PRO A 34 5.16 20.92 3.92
C PRO A 34 4.76 21.53 2.57
N ALA A 35 5.69 21.76 1.68
CA ALA A 35 5.41 22.35 0.36
C ALA A 35 4.46 21.49 -0.48
N GLU A 36 4.58 20.15 -0.40
CA GLU A 36 3.70 19.23 -1.14
C GLU A 36 2.27 19.30 -0.63
N ILE A 37 2.09 19.28 0.70
CA ILE A 37 0.76 19.28 1.31
C ILE A 37 0.07 20.65 1.15
N GLU A 38 0.82 21.74 1.19
CA GLU A 38 0.31 23.10 0.91
C GLU A 38 -0.13 23.25 -0.54
N GLU A 39 0.65 22.73 -1.50
CA GLU A 39 0.26 22.71 -2.90
C GLU A 39 -1.03 21.91 -3.11
N MET A 40 -1.12 20.71 -2.53
CA MET A 40 -2.33 19.88 -2.60
C MET A 40 -3.56 20.58 -2.01
N ALA A 41 -3.41 21.25 -0.88
CA ALA A 41 -4.48 22.03 -0.24
C ALA A 41 -4.94 23.20 -1.13
N LYS A 42 -4.01 23.87 -1.81
CA LYS A 42 -4.28 25.03 -2.68
C LYS A 42 -4.88 24.62 -4.02
N THR A 43 -4.33 23.58 -4.65
CA THR A 43 -4.72 23.19 -6.03
C THR A 43 -5.82 22.13 -6.05
N ARG A 44 -6.02 21.42 -4.94
CA ARG A 44 -6.91 20.24 -4.86
C ARG A 44 -6.56 19.17 -5.90
N THR A 45 -5.28 19.03 -6.20
CA THR A 45 -4.75 18.01 -7.11
C THR A 45 -3.59 17.27 -6.49
N HIS A 46 -3.30 16.07 -7.00
CA HIS A 46 -2.10 15.32 -6.67
C HIS A 46 -1.37 14.96 -7.97
N ARG A 47 -0.06 15.24 -8.04
CA ARG A 47 0.76 15.11 -9.27
C ARG A 47 0.64 13.75 -9.99
N ASN A 48 0.42 12.66 -9.24
CA ASN A 48 0.33 11.31 -9.79
C ASN A 48 -1.11 10.81 -9.95
N LEU A 49 -2.13 11.61 -9.60
CA LEU A 49 -3.56 11.27 -9.74
C LEU A 49 -4.20 12.19 -10.78
N SER A 50 -3.74 12.09 -12.02
CA SER A 50 -4.21 12.91 -13.11
C SER A 50 -5.73 12.78 -13.31
N GLY A 51 -6.42 13.93 -13.44
CA GLY A 51 -7.86 14.00 -13.65
C GLY A 51 -8.71 13.75 -12.39
N VAL A 52 -8.08 13.69 -11.20
CA VAL A 52 -8.79 13.57 -9.92
C VAL A 52 -8.74 14.90 -9.19
N THR A 53 -9.92 15.46 -8.85
CA THR A 53 -10.03 16.61 -7.95
C THR A 53 -10.22 16.12 -6.54
N LEU A 54 -9.35 16.55 -5.63
CA LEU A 54 -9.42 16.16 -4.22
C LEU A 54 -10.67 16.78 -3.55
N PRO A 55 -11.41 16.03 -2.70
CA PRO A 55 -12.66 16.48 -2.12
C PRO A 55 -12.46 17.69 -1.17
N GLU A 56 -13.48 18.55 -1.07
CA GLU A 56 -13.46 19.77 -0.24
C GLU A 56 -13.33 19.48 1.25
N GLY A 57 -13.88 18.37 1.72
CA GLY A 57 -13.85 17.95 3.12
C GLY A 57 -12.50 17.37 3.58
N LEU A 58 -11.50 17.28 2.70
CA LEU A 58 -10.18 16.77 3.06
C LEU A 58 -9.37 17.84 3.80
N ILE A 59 -8.90 17.52 5.01
CA ILE A 59 -8.07 18.38 5.83
C ILE A 59 -6.60 18.05 5.56
N TYR A 60 -5.77 19.08 5.37
CA TYR A 60 -4.36 18.93 5.04
C TYR A 60 -3.47 19.44 6.18
N THR A 61 -2.40 18.74 6.51
CA THR A 61 -1.45 19.17 7.54
C THR A 61 -0.04 18.60 7.32
N ALA A 62 0.99 19.39 7.65
CA ALA A 62 2.36 18.92 7.81
C ALA A 62 2.69 18.60 9.27
N ASP A 63 1.79 18.88 10.20
CA ASP A 63 1.94 18.65 11.62
C ASP A 63 1.43 17.26 11.97
N LEU A 64 2.35 16.38 12.42
CA LEU A 64 2.03 14.99 12.74
C LEU A 64 1.12 14.88 13.98
N GLU A 65 1.29 15.74 14.99
CA GLU A 65 0.44 15.77 16.17
C GLU A 65 -1.01 16.05 15.79
N LYS A 66 -1.25 17.07 14.95
CA LYS A 66 -2.59 17.39 14.45
C LYS A 66 -3.20 16.26 13.61
N ALA A 67 -2.37 15.56 12.83
CA ALA A 67 -2.83 14.42 12.04
C ALA A 67 -3.30 13.25 12.91
N MET A 68 -2.76 13.12 14.12
CA MET A 68 -3.05 12.02 15.06
C MET A 68 -4.07 12.41 16.16
N ALA A 69 -4.22 13.71 16.44
CA ALA A 69 -5.09 14.18 17.51
C ALA A 69 -6.55 13.78 17.28
N ASP A 70 -7.17 13.16 18.30
CA ASP A 70 -8.58 12.77 18.34
C ASP A 70 -9.04 11.90 17.14
N LYS A 71 -8.17 11.04 16.63
CA LYS A 71 -8.50 10.10 15.56
C LYS A 71 -8.96 8.76 16.11
N ASP A 72 -10.02 8.24 15.49
CA ASP A 72 -10.53 6.87 15.72
C ASP A 72 -9.65 5.83 15.04
N LEU A 73 -9.12 6.19 13.86
CA LEU A 73 -8.29 5.35 13.03
C LEU A 73 -7.11 6.13 12.44
N LEU A 74 -5.93 5.53 12.44
CA LEU A 74 -4.78 6.01 11.67
C LEU A 74 -4.51 5.05 10.51
N VAL A 75 -4.20 5.60 9.33
CA VAL A 75 -3.79 4.85 8.14
C VAL A 75 -2.31 5.12 7.89
N MET A 76 -1.46 4.12 8.05
CA MET A 76 -0.04 4.20 7.72
C MET A 76 0.14 4.00 6.21
N ALA A 77 0.43 5.09 5.49
CA ALA A 77 0.51 5.12 4.02
C ALA A 77 1.84 5.70 3.50
N VAL A 78 2.87 5.75 4.35
CA VAL A 78 4.23 6.09 3.92
C VAL A 78 4.87 4.92 3.17
N PRO A 79 5.88 5.15 2.31
CA PRO A 79 6.67 4.06 1.73
C PRO A 79 7.27 3.14 2.81
N SER A 80 7.36 1.84 2.55
CA SER A 80 7.77 0.82 3.53
C SER A 80 9.08 1.16 4.27
N VAL A 81 10.05 1.73 3.58
CA VAL A 81 11.34 2.16 4.16
C VAL A 81 11.22 3.26 5.21
N PHE A 82 10.11 3.98 5.25
CA PHE A 82 9.86 5.05 6.21
C PHE A 82 8.89 4.65 7.32
N VAL A 83 8.34 3.42 7.31
CA VAL A 83 7.37 2.98 8.32
C VAL A 83 7.97 3.05 9.73
N ARG A 84 9.16 2.48 9.96
CA ARG A 84 9.83 2.50 11.26
C ARG A 84 10.08 3.92 11.76
N SER A 85 10.75 4.73 10.97
CA SER A 85 11.08 6.10 11.35
C SER A 85 9.85 6.98 11.56
N THR A 86 8.76 6.70 10.84
CA THR A 86 7.48 7.41 11.02
C THR A 86 6.78 6.93 12.30
N ALA A 87 6.75 5.63 12.57
CA ALA A 87 6.20 5.07 13.81
C ALA A 87 6.92 5.64 15.05
N GLN A 88 8.24 5.75 14.99
CA GLN A 88 9.02 6.39 16.07
C GLN A 88 8.59 7.84 16.31
N LYS A 89 8.37 8.62 15.24
CA LYS A 89 7.88 10.01 15.35
C LYS A 89 6.43 10.08 15.87
N MET A 90 5.61 9.06 15.61
CA MET A 90 4.23 8.98 16.09
C MET A 90 4.16 8.64 17.58
N LYS A 91 5.19 8.03 18.16
CA LYS A 91 5.20 7.49 19.52
C LYS A 91 4.75 8.50 20.60
N PRO A 92 5.20 9.77 20.62
CA PRO A 92 4.77 10.75 21.60
C PRO A 92 3.27 11.08 21.58
N PHE A 93 2.61 10.84 20.45
CA PHE A 93 1.21 11.20 20.18
C PHE A 93 0.26 10.00 20.15
N CYS A 94 0.83 8.77 20.20
CA CYS A 94 0.06 7.54 20.11
C CYS A 94 -0.64 7.23 21.43
N LYS A 95 -1.95 7.04 21.39
CA LYS A 95 -2.78 6.69 22.57
C LYS A 95 -2.79 5.19 22.78
N ASP A 96 -3.08 4.78 24.03
CA ASP A 96 -3.33 3.36 24.33
C ASP A 96 -4.53 2.85 23.53
N GLY A 97 -4.33 1.72 22.86
CA GLY A 97 -5.35 1.11 22.00
C GLY A 97 -5.58 1.84 20.67
N GLN A 98 -4.74 2.81 20.28
CA GLN A 98 -4.85 3.48 19.00
C GLN A 98 -4.84 2.47 17.87
N LEU A 99 -5.89 2.46 17.06
CA LEU A 99 -5.95 1.58 15.89
C LEU A 99 -5.16 2.19 14.72
N ILE A 100 -4.24 1.38 14.17
CA ILE A 100 -3.42 1.73 13.01
C ILE A 100 -3.61 0.65 11.95
N VAL A 101 -4.12 1.03 10.77
CA VAL A 101 -4.14 0.14 9.60
C VAL A 101 -2.97 0.48 8.69
N ASP A 102 -2.11 -0.52 8.45
CA ASP A 102 -1.05 -0.40 7.48
C ASP A 102 -1.56 -0.68 6.07
N VAL A 103 -1.13 0.14 5.12
CA VAL A 103 -1.44 -0.01 3.68
C VAL A 103 -0.17 0.00 2.83
N ALA A 104 1.01 0.05 3.45
CA ALA A 104 2.29 -0.06 2.78
C ALA A 104 2.55 -1.52 2.36
N LYS A 105 3.41 -1.69 1.36
CA LYS A 105 3.76 -3.02 0.83
C LYS A 105 5.28 -3.15 0.85
N GLY A 106 5.80 -4.01 1.72
CA GLY A 106 7.23 -4.22 1.86
C GLY A 106 7.61 -5.11 3.05
N ILE A 107 8.89 -5.39 3.13
CA ILE A 107 9.56 -6.08 4.23
C ILE A 107 10.79 -5.26 4.56
N GLU A 108 11.10 -5.08 5.84
CA GLU A 108 12.28 -4.31 6.27
C GLU A 108 13.56 -5.10 5.98
N GLU A 109 14.57 -4.45 5.41
CA GLU A 109 15.78 -5.09 4.89
C GLU A 109 16.57 -5.86 5.96
N ASN A 110 16.79 -5.25 7.13
CA ASN A 110 17.70 -5.81 8.13
C ASN A 110 17.03 -6.82 9.09
N THR A 111 15.77 -6.61 9.42
CA THR A 111 15.02 -7.44 10.37
C THR A 111 14.18 -8.51 9.71
N LEU A 112 13.83 -8.31 8.44
CA LEU A 112 12.84 -9.05 7.67
C LEU A 112 11.42 -8.95 8.24
N ASP A 113 11.16 -7.95 9.08
CA ASP A 113 9.85 -7.70 9.66
C ASP A 113 8.88 -7.13 8.64
N THR A 114 7.62 -7.52 8.77
CA THR A 114 6.53 -6.91 8.03
C THR A 114 6.15 -5.56 8.64
N MET A 115 5.39 -4.77 7.92
CA MET A 115 5.06 -3.40 8.34
C MET A 115 4.26 -3.36 9.65
N THR A 116 3.31 -4.29 9.83
CA THR A 116 2.55 -4.37 11.09
C THR A 116 3.42 -4.82 12.27
N GLN A 117 4.43 -5.66 12.06
CA GLN A 117 5.42 -6.04 13.08
C GLN A 117 6.24 -4.83 13.50
N ILE A 118 6.75 -4.05 12.54
CA ILE A 118 7.49 -2.80 12.81
C ILE A 118 6.63 -1.82 13.60
N ILE A 119 5.38 -1.60 13.17
CA ILE A 119 4.47 -0.68 13.87
C ILE A 119 4.25 -1.16 15.30
N LYS A 120 4.07 -2.47 15.51
CA LYS A 120 3.85 -3.04 16.84
C LYS A 120 5.09 -2.98 17.74
N GLU A 121 6.28 -3.10 17.18
CA GLU A 121 7.54 -2.93 17.88
C GLU A 121 7.72 -1.49 18.37
N GLU A 122 7.55 -0.51 17.48
CA GLU A 122 7.75 0.90 17.81
C GLU A 122 6.60 1.51 18.65
N LEU A 123 5.38 1.02 18.44
CA LEU A 123 4.14 1.47 19.09
C LEU A 123 3.43 0.29 19.78
N PRO A 124 4.01 -0.28 20.86
CA PRO A 124 3.47 -1.48 21.52
C PRO A 124 2.05 -1.26 22.10
N MET A 125 1.67 -0.01 22.37
CA MET A 125 0.33 0.36 22.83
C MET A 125 -0.73 0.32 21.72
N ALA A 126 -0.34 0.36 20.44
CA ALA A 126 -1.28 0.40 19.33
C ALA A 126 -1.86 -0.98 19.01
N GLU A 127 -3.07 -0.98 18.43
CA GLU A 127 -3.67 -2.13 17.76
C GLU A 127 -3.40 -2.03 16.26
N THR A 128 -2.96 -3.12 15.63
CA THR A 128 -2.56 -3.11 14.23
C THR A 128 -3.50 -3.93 13.36
N ALA A 129 -3.68 -3.46 12.13
CA ALA A 129 -4.33 -4.17 11.04
C ALA A 129 -3.60 -3.89 9.72
N VAL A 130 -3.87 -4.67 8.70
CA VAL A 130 -3.39 -4.45 7.33
C VAL A 130 -4.56 -4.36 6.36
N LEU A 131 -4.47 -3.49 5.35
CA LEU A 131 -5.41 -3.47 4.22
C LEU A 131 -4.63 -3.63 2.92
N SER A 132 -4.89 -4.70 2.18
CA SER A 132 -4.17 -5.00 0.93
C SER A 132 -5.05 -5.73 -0.08
N GLY A 133 -4.63 -5.71 -1.35
CA GLY A 133 -5.34 -6.33 -2.47
C GLY A 133 -5.01 -5.65 -3.79
N PRO A 134 -5.65 -6.05 -4.90
CA PRO A 134 -5.50 -5.42 -6.21
C PRO A 134 -6.11 -4.01 -6.20
N SER A 135 -5.30 -2.99 -5.90
CA SER A 135 -5.76 -1.64 -5.60
C SER A 135 -4.80 -0.57 -6.12
N HIS A 136 -4.78 -0.36 -7.44
CA HIS A 136 -4.06 0.78 -8.00
C HIS A 136 -4.71 2.10 -7.58
N ALA A 137 -3.91 3.01 -7.06
CA ALA A 137 -4.35 4.29 -6.53
C ALA A 137 -5.11 5.13 -7.57
N GLU A 138 -4.67 5.07 -8.82
CA GLU A 138 -5.26 5.75 -9.96
C GLU A 138 -6.69 5.28 -10.27
N GLU A 139 -6.99 4.02 -10.01
CA GLU A 139 -8.32 3.44 -10.18
C GLU A 139 -9.21 3.74 -8.98
N VAL A 140 -8.69 3.53 -7.77
CA VAL A 140 -9.42 3.78 -6.52
C VAL A 140 -9.84 5.24 -6.40
N SER A 141 -8.94 6.18 -6.71
CA SER A 141 -9.24 7.63 -6.64
C SER A 141 -10.31 8.08 -7.64
N ARG A 142 -10.54 7.33 -8.71
CA ARG A 142 -11.61 7.55 -9.70
C ARG A 142 -12.91 6.82 -9.38
N GLY A 143 -12.96 6.07 -8.28
CA GLY A 143 -14.13 5.28 -7.89
C GLY A 143 -14.36 4.06 -8.76
N LEU A 144 -13.32 3.49 -9.37
CA LEU A 144 -13.47 2.22 -10.11
C LEU A 144 -13.60 1.04 -9.16
N PRO A 145 -14.35 -0.01 -9.52
CA PRO A 145 -14.58 -1.17 -8.67
C PRO A 145 -13.27 -1.81 -8.21
N THR A 146 -13.06 -1.87 -6.91
CA THR A 146 -11.85 -2.38 -6.27
C THR A 146 -12.19 -3.31 -5.11
N LEU A 147 -11.41 -4.35 -4.92
CA LEU A 147 -11.58 -5.33 -3.85
C LEU A 147 -10.30 -5.45 -3.03
N CYS A 148 -10.42 -5.35 -1.68
CA CYS A 148 -9.31 -5.51 -0.75
C CYS A 148 -9.64 -6.50 0.37
N VAL A 149 -8.62 -6.85 1.16
CA VAL A 149 -8.71 -7.67 2.36
C VAL A 149 -8.20 -6.87 3.55
N ALA A 150 -9.02 -6.74 4.60
CA ALA A 150 -8.62 -6.23 5.89
C ALA A 150 -8.15 -7.40 6.77
N GLY A 151 -6.89 -7.39 7.17
CA GLY A 151 -6.26 -8.40 8.01
C GLY A 151 -6.07 -7.90 9.44
N SER A 152 -6.51 -8.69 10.44
CA SER A 152 -6.16 -8.48 11.83
C SER A 152 -6.31 -9.77 12.63
N HIS A 153 -5.44 -9.95 13.63
CA HIS A 153 -5.58 -11.06 14.60
C HIS A 153 -6.86 -10.97 15.44
N LYS A 154 -7.44 -9.77 15.55
CA LYS A 154 -8.72 -9.52 16.23
C LYS A 154 -9.83 -9.33 15.21
N LYS A 155 -10.76 -10.28 15.15
CA LYS A 155 -11.88 -10.25 14.20
C LYS A 155 -12.65 -8.91 14.22
N LYS A 156 -12.92 -8.37 15.41
CA LYS A 156 -13.61 -7.08 15.58
C LYS A 156 -12.87 -5.92 14.90
N ILE A 157 -11.54 -5.94 14.92
CA ILE A 157 -10.72 -4.91 14.25
C ILE A 157 -10.83 -5.07 12.73
N ALA A 158 -10.71 -6.30 12.20
CA ALA A 158 -10.87 -6.53 10.77
C ALA A 158 -12.27 -6.12 10.27
N GLU A 159 -13.32 -6.41 11.03
CA GLU A 159 -14.71 -6.01 10.73
C GLU A 159 -14.90 -4.49 10.83
N TYR A 160 -14.24 -3.81 11.78
CA TYR A 160 -14.26 -2.35 11.88
C TYR A 160 -13.59 -1.71 10.66
N ILE A 161 -12.40 -2.18 10.26
CA ILE A 161 -11.74 -1.70 9.03
C ILE A 161 -12.62 -1.98 7.80
N GLN A 162 -13.21 -3.16 7.71
CA GLN A 162 -14.16 -3.49 6.64
C GLN A 162 -15.30 -2.46 6.57
N SER A 163 -15.97 -2.17 7.69
CA SER A 163 -17.11 -1.25 7.74
C SER A 163 -16.72 0.20 7.42
N THR A 164 -15.50 0.61 7.77
CA THR A 164 -14.99 1.96 7.52
C THR A 164 -14.66 2.18 6.04
N PHE A 165 -14.06 1.18 5.38
CA PHE A 165 -13.60 1.31 4.00
C PHE A 165 -14.62 0.90 2.94
N ILE A 166 -15.60 0.07 3.28
CA ILE A 166 -16.55 -0.47 2.30
C ILE A 166 -17.40 0.63 1.67
N SER A 167 -17.60 0.52 0.34
CA SER A 167 -18.50 1.37 -0.42
C SER A 167 -19.07 0.60 -1.63
N PRO A 168 -19.99 1.17 -2.41
CA PRO A 168 -20.47 0.54 -3.64
C PRO A 168 -19.38 0.19 -4.64
N VAL A 169 -18.24 0.90 -4.61
CA VAL A 169 -17.10 0.72 -5.51
C VAL A 169 -15.87 0.14 -4.83
N PHE A 170 -15.86 -0.02 -3.51
CA PHE A 170 -14.72 -0.56 -2.77
C PHE A 170 -15.18 -1.67 -1.82
N ARG A 171 -14.98 -2.92 -2.22
CA ARG A 171 -15.36 -4.10 -1.43
C ARG A 171 -14.21 -4.55 -0.54
N VAL A 172 -14.49 -4.78 0.75
CA VAL A 172 -13.50 -5.27 1.71
C VAL A 172 -13.94 -6.62 2.28
N TYR A 173 -13.04 -7.60 2.25
CA TYR A 173 -13.15 -8.89 2.93
C TYR A 173 -12.29 -8.89 4.19
N THR A 174 -12.54 -9.78 5.12
CA THR A 174 -11.75 -9.91 6.35
C THR A 174 -10.94 -11.19 6.37
N SER A 175 -9.75 -11.16 7.01
CA SER A 175 -8.89 -12.33 7.20
C SER A 175 -8.13 -12.22 8.52
N PRO A 176 -7.90 -13.34 9.25
CA PRO A 176 -7.03 -13.36 10.42
C PRO A 176 -5.53 -13.51 10.05
N ASP A 177 -5.20 -13.76 8.78
CA ASP A 177 -3.84 -14.05 8.32
C ASP A 177 -3.12 -12.77 7.90
N VAL A 178 -2.74 -11.97 8.88
CA VAL A 178 -2.01 -10.69 8.66
C VAL A 178 -0.69 -10.95 7.93
N LEU A 179 0.09 -11.92 8.39
CA LEU A 179 1.40 -12.25 7.81
C LEU A 179 1.29 -12.66 6.33
N GLY A 180 0.30 -13.52 6.00
CA GLY A 180 0.09 -13.95 4.62
C GLY A 180 -0.31 -12.80 3.70
N ILE A 181 -1.12 -11.86 4.18
CA ILE A 181 -1.51 -10.66 3.42
C ILE A 181 -0.29 -9.78 3.14
N GLU A 182 0.52 -9.48 4.16
CA GLU A 182 1.69 -8.60 4.04
C GLU A 182 2.78 -9.20 3.17
N THR A 183 3.11 -10.48 3.37
CA THR A 183 4.14 -11.18 2.59
C THR A 183 3.72 -11.35 1.13
N GLY A 184 2.46 -11.66 0.85
CA GLY A 184 1.93 -11.71 -0.52
C GLY A 184 2.06 -10.36 -1.23
N ALA A 185 1.71 -9.28 -0.54
CA ALA A 185 1.79 -7.92 -1.05
C ALA A 185 3.23 -7.44 -1.29
N ALA A 186 4.19 -7.84 -0.44
CA ALA A 186 5.59 -7.47 -0.57
C ALA A 186 6.29 -8.23 -1.71
N LEU A 187 6.16 -9.56 -1.70
CA LEU A 187 6.89 -10.46 -2.60
C LEU A 187 6.43 -10.35 -4.08
N LYS A 188 5.17 -9.97 -4.33
CA LYS A 188 4.68 -9.79 -5.71
C LYS A 188 5.51 -8.82 -6.55
N ASN A 189 6.12 -7.82 -5.92
CA ASN A 189 6.88 -6.79 -6.62
C ASN A 189 8.10 -7.36 -7.36
N VAL A 190 8.70 -8.45 -6.85
CA VAL A 190 9.80 -9.19 -7.51
C VAL A 190 9.30 -9.77 -8.83
N VAL A 191 8.15 -10.45 -8.78
CA VAL A 191 7.56 -11.06 -9.98
C VAL A 191 7.11 -9.99 -10.98
N ALA A 192 6.59 -8.86 -10.50
CA ALA A 192 6.19 -7.74 -11.36
C ALA A 192 7.37 -7.12 -12.10
N LEU A 193 8.53 -6.98 -11.45
CA LEU A 193 9.77 -6.53 -12.09
C LEU A 193 10.19 -7.52 -13.19
N ALA A 194 10.22 -8.81 -12.86
CA ALA A 194 10.57 -9.88 -13.81
C ALA A 194 9.58 -9.95 -15.00
N ALA A 195 8.27 -9.78 -14.76
CA ALA A 195 7.27 -9.69 -15.81
C ALA A 195 7.51 -8.48 -16.72
N GLY A 196 7.92 -7.34 -16.15
CA GLY A 196 8.34 -6.18 -16.93
C GLY A 196 9.56 -6.45 -17.78
N ILE A 197 10.59 -7.11 -17.24
CA ILE A 197 11.80 -7.49 -18.00
C ILE A 197 11.42 -8.39 -19.18
N ALA A 198 10.57 -9.40 -18.96
CA ALA A 198 10.09 -10.29 -20.02
C ALA A 198 9.33 -9.51 -21.11
N ASP A 199 8.50 -8.53 -20.73
CA ASP A 199 7.83 -7.63 -21.68
C ASP A 199 8.84 -6.79 -22.49
N GLY A 200 9.85 -6.21 -21.81
CA GLY A 200 10.91 -5.41 -22.45
C GLY A 200 11.74 -6.21 -23.45
N LEU A 201 11.97 -7.49 -23.18
CA LEU A 201 12.66 -8.45 -24.06
C LEU A 201 11.77 -8.99 -25.21
N GLY A 202 10.46 -8.70 -25.18
CA GLY A 202 9.54 -9.14 -26.23
C GLY A 202 9.13 -10.62 -26.14
N TYR A 203 9.18 -11.25 -24.97
CA TYR A 203 8.88 -12.69 -24.82
C TYR A 203 7.38 -13.06 -24.97
N GLY A 204 6.49 -12.07 -24.92
CA GLY A 204 5.06 -12.25 -25.14
C GLY A 204 4.27 -12.79 -23.94
N ASP A 205 2.95 -12.99 -24.18
CA ASP A 205 1.99 -13.27 -23.11
C ASP A 205 2.12 -14.67 -22.50
N ASN A 206 2.53 -15.67 -23.27
CA ASN A 206 2.73 -17.03 -22.76
C ASN A 206 3.84 -17.08 -21.71
N ALA A 207 4.96 -16.39 -21.97
CA ALA A 207 6.07 -16.30 -21.02
C ALA A 207 5.64 -15.54 -19.75
N LYS A 208 4.90 -14.44 -19.90
CA LYS A 208 4.35 -13.69 -18.78
C LYS A 208 3.39 -14.52 -17.93
N ALA A 209 2.47 -15.26 -18.55
CA ALA A 209 1.55 -16.15 -17.84
C ALA A 209 2.30 -17.25 -17.06
N ALA A 210 3.31 -17.86 -17.67
CA ALA A 210 4.16 -18.85 -17.01
C ALA A 210 4.92 -18.25 -15.82
N LEU A 211 5.47 -17.04 -15.97
CA LEU A 211 6.18 -16.31 -14.93
C LEU A 211 5.27 -15.99 -13.73
N ILE A 212 4.06 -15.48 -13.99
CA ILE A 212 3.08 -15.18 -12.94
C ILE A 212 2.70 -16.46 -12.19
N THR A 213 2.43 -17.54 -12.91
CA THR A 213 2.04 -18.84 -12.32
C THR A 213 3.16 -19.40 -11.43
N ARG A 214 4.40 -19.42 -11.94
CA ARG A 214 5.55 -19.90 -11.18
C ARG A 214 5.90 -18.99 -10.02
N GLY A 215 5.87 -17.67 -10.25
CA GLY A 215 6.11 -16.67 -9.21
C GLY A 215 5.12 -16.81 -8.06
N MET A 216 3.82 -17.02 -8.35
CA MET A 216 2.82 -17.27 -7.33
C MET A 216 3.12 -18.53 -6.50
N ALA A 217 3.53 -19.61 -7.15
CA ALA A 217 3.88 -20.84 -6.43
C ALA A 217 5.10 -20.65 -5.50
N GLU A 218 6.05 -19.80 -5.88
CA GLU A 218 7.22 -19.48 -5.06
C GLU A 218 6.88 -18.55 -3.91
N ILE A 219 6.06 -17.52 -4.17
CA ILE A 219 5.52 -16.62 -3.12
C ILE A 219 4.76 -17.44 -2.07
N ALA A 220 3.88 -18.35 -2.51
CA ALA A 220 3.11 -19.19 -1.59
C ALA A 220 4.00 -20.12 -0.75
N ARG A 221 5.03 -20.73 -1.37
CA ARG A 221 5.99 -21.57 -0.61
C ARG A 221 6.73 -20.79 0.46
N LEU A 222 7.30 -19.64 0.07
CA LEU A 222 8.04 -18.80 1.00
C LEU A 222 7.12 -18.28 2.10
N GLY A 223 5.96 -17.74 1.74
CA GLY A 223 5.05 -17.17 2.71
C GLY A 223 4.45 -18.20 3.68
N VAL A 224 4.19 -19.45 3.22
CA VAL A 224 3.78 -20.55 4.11
C VAL A 224 4.93 -20.95 5.04
N ALA A 225 6.17 -20.98 4.54
CA ALA A 225 7.34 -21.25 5.38
C ALA A 225 7.55 -20.17 6.46
N MET A 226 7.15 -18.93 6.19
CA MET A 226 7.14 -17.82 7.15
C MET A 226 5.96 -17.89 8.15
N GLY A 227 4.95 -18.73 7.92
CA GLY A 227 3.77 -18.90 8.79
C GLY A 227 2.45 -18.39 8.24
N GLY A 228 2.43 -17.86 7.03
CA GLY A 228 1.20 -17.47 6.32
C GLY A 228 0.38 -18.67 5.86
N LYS A 229 -0.90 -18.45 5.56
CA LYS A 229 -1.82 -19.52 5.10
C LYS A 229 -1.86 -19.59 3.57
N TYR A 230 -1.76 -20.80 3.01
CA TYR A 230 -1.79 -21.02 1.56
C TYR A 230 -2.98 -20.34 0.87
N GLN A 231 -4.17 -20.39 1.49
CA GLN A 231 -5.40 -19.78 0.96
C GLN A 231 -5.29 -18.26 0.75
N THR A 232 -4.49 -17.58 1.57
CA THR A 232 -4.25 -16.14 1.43
C THR A 232 -3.55 -15.82 0.12
N TYR A 233 -2.58 -16.64 -0.27
CA TYR A 233 -1.81 -16.44 -1.51
C TYR A 233 -2.62 -16.74 -2.76
N THR A 234 -3.64 -17.61 -2.68
CA THR A 234 -4.58 -17.87 -3.78
C THR A 234 -5.76 -16.89 -3.82
N GLY A 235 -5.80 -15.94 -2.90
CA GLY A 235 -6.85 -14.92 -2.76
C GLY A 235 -6.46 -13.55 -3.35
N LEU A 236 -7.24 -12.51 -2.94
CA LEU A 236 -7.10 -11.14 -3.45
C LEU A 236 -5.73 -10.52 -3.12
N SER A 237 -5.24 -10.68 -1.89
CA SER A 237 -3.94 -10.14 -1.45
C SER A 237 -2.72 -10.93 -1.95
N GLY A 238 -2.94 -12.08 -2.58
CA GLY A 238 -1.93 -12.90 -3.25
C GLY A 238 -2.03 -12.78 -4.77
N ILE A 239 -2.65 -13.82 -5.40
CA ILE A 239 -2.74 -13.92 -6.86
C ILE A 239 -3.48 -12.73 -7.50
N GLY A 240 -4.50 -12.17 -6.85
CA GLY A 240 -5.23 -11.01 -7.36
C GLY A 240 -4.34 -9.78 -7.51
N ASP A 241 -3.59 -9.43 -6.44
CA ASP A 241 -2.68 -8.29 -6.46
C ASP A 241 -1.45 -8.55 -7.36
N LEU A 242 -1.00 -9.81 -7.47
CA LEU A 242 0.08 -10.20 -8.38
C LEU A 242 -0.31 -10.00 -9.85
N ILE A 243 -1.49 -10.51 -10.27
CA ILE A 243 -1.96 -10.40 -11.66
C ILE A 243 -2.08 -8.94 -12.06
N VAL A 244 -2.77 -8.11 -11.27
CA VAL A 244 -2.96 -6.71 -11.63
C VAL A 244 -1.63 -5.96 -11.68
N THR A 245 -0.68 -6.30 -10.81
CA THR A 245 0.64 -5.65 -10.77
C THR A 245 1.52 -6.04 -11.97
N CYS A 246 1.44 -7.29 -12.42
CA CYS A 246 2.17 -7.78 -13.60
C CYS A 246 1.53 -7.34 -14.93
N ALA A 247 0.22 -7.05 -14.96
CA ALA A 247 -0.51 -6.67 -16.17
C ALA A 247 -0.62 -5.17 -16.38
N SER A 248 -0.71 -4.38 -15.31
CA SER A 248 -1.01 -2.95 -15.38
C SER A 248 0.23 -2.08 -15.66
N MET A 249 0.06 -1.04 -16.47
CA MET A 249 1.05 0.02 -16.66
C MET A 249 1.14 0.99 -15.46
N HIS A 250 0.21 0.93 -14.50
CA HIS A 250 0.32 1.66 -13.24
C HIS A 250 1.39 1.04 -12.32
N SER A 251 1.79 -0.21 -12.55
CA SER A 251 2.85 -0.86 -11.79
C SER A 251 4.23 -0.26 -12.07
N ARG A 252 4.79 0.40 -11.07
CA ARG A 252 6.13 1.00 -11.13
C ARG A 252 7.22 -0.06 -11.34
N ASN A 253 7.12 -1.17 -10.63
CA ASN A 253 8.07 -2.29 -10.74
C ASN A 253 8.01 -2.90 -12.17
N ARG A 254 6.82 -3.11 -12.74
CA ARG A 254 6.69 -3.57 -14.11
C ARG A 254 7.29 -2.56 -15.12
N ARG A 255 7.01 -1.27 -14.97
CA ARG A 255 7.57 -0.21 -15.83
C ARG A 255 9.09 -0.17 -15.78
N ALA A 256 9.67 -0.23 -14.58
CA ALA A 256 11.12 -0.33 -14.41
C ALA A 256 11.67 -1.59 -15.10
N GLY A 257 11.02 -2.74 -14.92
CA GLY A 257 11.38 -3.99 -15.60
C GLY A 257 11.36 -3.88 -17.12
N ILE A 258 10.34 -3.23 -17.71
CA ILE A 258 10.27 -3.01 -19.15
C ILE A 258 11.49 -2.22 -19.67
N LEU A 259 11.90 -1.17 -18.96
CA LEU A 259 13.08 -0.38 -19.32
C LEU A 259 14.36 -1.22 -19.24
N ILE A 260 14.53 -1.98 -18.15
CA ILE A 260 15.67 -2.88 -17.98
C ILE A 260 15.72 -3.93 -19.11
N GLY A 261 14.59 -4.55 -19.44
CA GLY A 261 14.47 -5.50 -20.54
C GLY A 261 14.80 -4.91 -21.92
N LYS A 262 14.64 -3.59 -22.07
CA LYS A 262 15.07 -2.81 -23.26
C LYS A 262 16.54 -2.40 -23.23
N GLY A 263 17.30 -2.76 -22.21
CA GLY A 263 18.73 -2.47 -22.09
C GLY A 263 19.11 -1.26 -21.26
N TYR A 264 18.14 -0.61 -20.58
CA TYR A 264 18.45 0.48 -19.64
C TYR A 264 19.11 -0.10 -18.37
N THR A 265 20.02 0.66 -17.80
CA THR A 265 20.55 0.35 -16.46
C THR A 265 19.47 0.57 -15.39
N MET A 266 19.66 -0.01 -14.21
CA MET A 266 18.73 0.21 -13.08
C MET A 266 18.57 1.71 -12.77
N GLU A 267 19.69 2.47 -12.75
CA GLU A 267 19.66 3.90 -12.46
C GLU A 267 18.85 4.70 -13.49
N GLU A 268 19.03 4.39 -14.77
CA GLU A 268 18.29 5.03 -15.86
C GLU A 268 16.80 4.70 -15.77
N ALA A 269 16.45 3.42 -15.54
CA ALA A 269 15.08 3.00 -15.37
C ALA A 269 14.39 3.69 -14.17
N MET A 270 15.10 3.88 -13.07
CA MET A 270 14.62 4.58 -11.89
C MET A 270 14.33 6.05 -12.18
N LYS A 271 15.25 6.74 -12.88
CA LYS A 271 15.06 8.15 -13.27
C LYS A 271 13.84 8.32 -14.18
N GLU A 272 13.66 7.40 -15.14
CA GLU A 272 12.55 7.44 -16.10
C GLU A 272 11.18 7.17 -15.43
N VAL A 273 11.12 6.26 -14.45
CA VAL A 273 9.88 5.95 -13.72
C VAL A 273 9.48 7.13 -12.81
N GLN A 274 10.42 7.98 -12.37
CA GLN A 274 10.21 9.21 -11.56
C GLN A 274 9.41 9.01 -10.26
N MET A 275 9.34 7.78 -9.74
CA MET A 275 8.59 7.42 -8.53
C MET A 275 9.38 6.38 -7.75
N VAL A 276 9.04 6.21 -6.47
CA VAL A 276 9.62 5.13 -5.65
C VAL A 276 9.25 3.78 -6.29
N VAL A 277 10.28 3.04 -6.70
CA VAL A 277 10.18 1.63 -7.09
C VAL A 277 10.59 0.83 -5.86
N GLU A 278 9.65 0.15 -5.21
CA GLU A 278 9.88 -0.46 -3.89
C GLU A 278 11.04 -1.45 -3.91
N LEU A 279 11.24 -2.17 -5.01
CA LEU A 279 12.35 -3.12 -5.19
C LEU A 279 13.72 -2.48 -5.36
N SER A 280 13.80 -1.21 -5.75
CA SER A 280 15.10 -0.52 -5.89
C SER A 280 15.75 -0.21 -4.56
N LEU A 281 14.98 -0.31 -3.48
CA LEU A 281 15.44 -0.08 -2.11
C LEU A 281 15.87 -1.39 -1.44
N ILE A 282 15.60 -2.53 -2.07
CA ILE A 282 16.16 -3.83 -1.74
C ILE A 282 17.39 -3.98 -2.63
N HIS A 283 18.57 -3.77 -2.08
CA HIS A 283 19.82 -4.08 -2.78
C HIS A 283 19.85 -5.60 -3.03
N ILE A 284 19.53 -5.98 -4.26
CA ILE A 284 19.78 -7.33 -4.77
C ILE A 284 21.18 -7.35 -5.36
#